data_72d477148f4519336b91cd0d4bb61f89
#
_entry.id   72d477148f4519336b91cd0d4bb61f89
#
_cell.length_a   1.000
_cell.length_b   1.000
_cell.length_c   1.000
_cell.angle_alpha   90.00
_cell.angle_beta   90.00
_cell.angle_gamma   90.00
#
_symmetry.space_group_name_H-M   'P 1'
#
loop_
_entity.id
_entity.type
_entity.pdbx_description
1 polymer ?
#
loop_
_entity_poly.entity_id
_entity_poly.type
_entity_poly.pdbx_seq_one_letter_code
_entity_poly.pdbx_strand_id
1 'polypeptide(L)'
;MYDSIIDPTLGPAADSERGPMVLAGRPENLSGLRLGLLANTKRNAEQFLDEVGKLLVDQHGVTAVLARKKPDITNTAPEPILDDLRAGCDIVVVGVGDCGSCSASAVADGIILEQSDIPAAVVCTDAFTASADAMARVRGVPGYPYLAVPHPMANLTPEGVRDKATAAVPGIVAMLTGRAMAAAS
;
A
#
# COMPACT_ATOMS: atom_id res chain seq x y z
N MET A 1 -37.80 -16.50 17.74
CA MET A 1 -37.00 -15.53 18.52
C MET A 1 -35.65 -15.45 17.86
N TYR A 2 -35.35 -14.32 17.18
CA TYR A 2 -34.11 -14.17 16.39
C TYR A 2 -33.13 -13.33 17.23
N ASP A 3 -32.52 -13.97 18.25
CA ASP A 3 -31.59 -13.30 19.17
C ASP A 3 -30.14 -13.19 18.65
N SER A 4 -29.93 -13.41 17.35
CA SER A 4 -28.58 -13.33 16.75
C SER A 4 -28.57 -12.66 15.38
N ILE A 5 -29.35 -11.59 15.21
CA ILE A 5 -29.15 -10.71 14.05
C ILE A 5 -27.89 -9.88 14.37
N ILE A 6 -26.80 -10.21 13.70
CA ILE A 6 -25.62 -9.36 13.72
C ILE A 6 -25.98 -8.10 12.94
N ASP A 7 -26.11 -6.99 13.62
CA ASP A 7 -26.23 -5.68 12.97
C ASP A 7 -24.88 -5.30 12.36
N PRO A 8 -24.75 -5.33 11.02
CA PRO A 8 -23.47 -5.01 10.38
C PRO A 8 -23.09 -3.53 10.49
N THR A 9 -23.99 -2.69 10.99
CA THR A 9 -23.74 -1.26 11.23
C THR A 9 -23.18 -0.99 12.62
N LEU A 10 -23.34 -1.94 13.55
CA LEU A 10 -22.64 -1.94 14.81
C LEU A 10 -21.22 -2.47 14.55
N GLY A 11 -20.28 -1.59 14.33
CA GLY A 11 -18.88 -1.96 14.27
C GLY A 11 -18.48 -2.78 15.50
N PRO A 12 -17.44 -3.62 15.41
CA PRO A 12 -17.02 -4.44 16.54
C PRO A 12 -16.77 -3.52 17.74
N ALA A 13 -17.51 -3.75 18.81
CA ALA A 13 -17.35 -3.05 20.11
C ALA A 13 -15.99 -3.33 20.77
N ALA A 14 -15.03 -3.89 20.05
CA ALA A 14 -13.81 -4.47 20.58
C ALA A 14 -12.56 -3.59 20.47
N ASP A 15 -12.59 -2.43 19.81
CA ASP A 15 -11.38 -1.62 19.62
C ASP A 15 -11.42 -0.20 20.18
N SER A 16 -12.39 0.12 21.05
CA SER A 16 -12.45 1.43 21.73
C SER A 16 -11.33 1.66 22.76
N GLU A 17 -10.53 0.63 23.06
CA GLU A 17 -9.39 0.74 24.00
C GLU A 17 -8.02 0.89 23.31
N ARG A 18 -7.94 0.69 21.99
CA ARG A 18 -6.71 1.01 21.25
C ARG A 18 -6.74 2.48 20.88
N GLY A 19 -5.81 3.23 21.42
CA GLY A 19 -5.56 4.61 20.98
C GLY A 19 -5.34 4.70 19.46
N PRO A 20 -5.34 5.90 18.87
CA PRO A 20 -5.14 6.07 17.44
C PRO A 20 -3.86 5.33 17.00
N MET A 21 -3.96 4.54 15.95
CA MET A 21 -2.79 3.83 15.40
C MET A 21 -1.71 4.86 15.04
N VAL A 22 -0.52 4.65 15.57
CA VAL A 22 0.67 5.40 15.18
C VAL A 22 1.30 4.65 14.00
N LEU A 23 1.56 5.36 12.91
CA LEU A 23 2.26 4.80 11.77
C LEU A 23 3.72 4.49 12.14
N ALA A 24 4.33 3.53 11.46
CA ALA A 24 5.74 3.17 11.61
C ALA A 24 6.66 4.41 11.48
N GLY A 25 7.78 4.40 12.18
CA GLY A 25 8.77 5.48 12.11
C GLY A 25 9.32 5.65 10.69
N ARG A 26 9.31 6.87 10.16
CA ARG A 26 9.77 7.17 8.80
C ARG A 26 11.28 7.42 8.77
N PRO A 27 12.04 6.78 7.85
CA PRO A 27 13.45 7.09 7.64
C PRO A 27 13.63 8.49 7.04
N GLU A 28 14.75 9.12 7.27
CA GLU A 28 15.09 10.43 6.68
C GLU A 28 15.26 10.37 5.15
N ASN A 29 15.76 9.26 4.65
CA ASN A 29 15.94 8.97 3.23
C ASN A 29 15.88 7.45 3.00
N LEU A 30 15.89 7.00 1.73
CA LEU A 30 15.77 5.59 1.38
C LEU A 30 17.13 4.90 1.12
N SER A 31 18.23 5.62 1.20
CA SER A 31 19.56 5.09 0.88
C SER A 31 19.97 3.99 1.86
N GLY A 32 20.44 2.89 1.33
CA GLY A 32 20.86 1.73 2.10
C GLY A 32 19.73 0.81 2.58
N LEU A 33 18.47 1.19 2.39
CA LEU A 33 17.34 0.40 2.87
C LEU A 33 16.98 -0.75 1.91
N ARG A 34 16.36 -1.80 2.49
CA ARG A 34 15.82 -2.95 1.77
C ARG A 34 14.34 -2.68 1.46
N LEU A 35 13.97 -2.76 0.18
CA LEU A 35 12.63 -2.49 -0.32
C LEU A 35 11.85 -3.79 -0.50
N GLY A 36 10.64 -3.85 0.05
CA GLY A 36 9.62 -4.82 -0.31
C GLY A 36 8.69 -4.27 -1.39
N LEU A 37 8.32 -5.13 -2.35
CA LEU A 37 7.29 -4.86 -3.34
C LEU A 37 6.19 -5.91 -3.18
N LEU A 38 4.99 -5.49 -2.78
CA LEU A 38 3.86 -6.39 -2.61
C LEU A 38 2.83 -6.15 -3.73
N ALA A 39 2.87 -7.01 -4.76
CA ALA A 39 1.93 -6.97 -5.86
C ALA A 39 0.69 -7.82 -5.59
N ASN A 40 -0.48 -7.36 -6.04
CA ASN A 40 -1.64 -8.22 -6.22
C ASN A 40 -1.64 -8.86 -7.62
N THR A 41 -2.69 -9.65 -7.95
CA THR A 41 -2.81 -10.31 -9.25
C THR A 41 -3.42 -9.42 -10.35
N LYS A 42 -3.57 -8.12 -10.11
CA LYS A 42 -4.08 -7.19 -11.11
C LYS A 42 -3.10 -7.07 -12.28
N ARG A 43 -3.63 -7.01 -13.50
CA ARG A 43 -2.80 -6.77 -14.69
C ARG A 43 -1.99 -5.50 -14.52
N ASN A 44 -0.74 -5.54 -14.90
CA ASN A 44 0.25 -4.47 -14.80
C ASN A 44 0.73 -4.13 -13.37
N ALA A 45 0.18 -4.76 -12.30
CA ALA A 45 0.60 -4.44 -10.93
C ALA A 45 2.07 -4.80 -10.68
N GLU A 46 2.49 -6.01 -11.07
CA GLU A 46 3.90 -6.43 -10.93
C GLU A 46 4.82 -5.54 -11.75
N GLN A 47 4.49 -5.31 -13.03
CA GLN A 47 5.31 -4.46 -13.91
C GLN A 47 5.44 -3.03 -13.35
N PHE A 48 4.36 -2.46 -12.84
CA PHE A 48 4.40 -1.13 -12.23
C PHE A 48 5.31 -1.10 -11.00
N LEU A 49 5.19 -2.07 -10.10
CA LEU A 49 6.03 -2.15 -8.90
C LEU A 49 7.50 -2.44 -9.24
N ASP A 50 7.77 -3.27 -10.25
CA ASP A 50 9.13 -3.51 -10.74
C ASP A 50 9.78 -2.23 -11.27
N GLU A 51 9.05 -1.43 -12.05
CA GLU A 51 9.55 -0.13 -12.53
C GLU A 51 9.77 0.86 -11.36
N VAL A 52 8.86 0.90 -10.38
CA VAL A 52 9.06 1.68 -9.15
C VAL A 52 10.31 1.21 -8.41
N GLY A 53 10.50 -0.10 -8.25
CA GLY A 53 11.68 -0.67 -7.60
C GLY A 53 12.98 -0.27 -8.27
N LYS A 54 13.07 -0.36 -9.61
CA LYS A 54 14.23 0.09 -10.40
C LYS A 54 14.54 1.56 -10.15
N LEU A 55 13.52 2.42 -10.23
CA LEU A 55 13.68 3.85 -10.02
C LEU A 55 14.13 4.17 -8.59
N LEU A 56 13.65 3.47 -7.57
CA LEU A 56 14.08 3.65 -6.19
C LEU A 56 15.53 3.19 -5.97
N VAL A 57 15.96 2.11 -6.63
CA VAL A 57 17.37 1.70 -6.61
C VAL A 57 18.25 2.76 -7.27
N ASP A 58 17.90 3.18 -8.49
CA ASP A 58 18.72 4.06 -9.31
C ASP A 58 18.81 5.49 -8.76
N GLN A 59 17.71 6.02 -8.24
CA GLN A 59 17.59 7.45 -7.87
C GLN A 59 17.67 7.70 -6.36
N HIS A 60 17.38 6.70 -5.52
CA HIS A 60 17.28 6.85 -4.08
C HIS A 60 18.18 5.92 -3.27
N GLY A 61 19.00 5.11 -3.93
CA GLY A 61 20.05 4.30 -3.30
C GLY A 61 19.53 3.12 -2.46
N VAL A 62 18.33 2.62 -2.78
CA VAL A 62 17.82 1.37 -2.20
C VAL A 62 18.77 0.23 -2.58
N THR A 63 19.10 -0.65 -1.63
CA THR A 63 20.18 -1.64 -1.81
C THR A 63 19.72 -3.04 -2.18
N ALA A 64 18.46 -3.38 -1.87
CA ALA A 64 17.90 -4.68 -2.18
C ALA A 64 16.39 -4.55 -2.43
N VAL A 65 15.86 -5.37 -3.33
CA VAL A 65 14.44 -5.43 -3.65
C VAL A 65 13.91 -6.85 -3.44
N LEU A 66 12.93 -7.01 -2.57
CA LEU A 66 12.21 -8.25 -2.32
C LEU A 66 10.80 -8.16 -2.92
N ALA A 67 10.58 -8.73 -4.09
CA ALA A 67 9.25 -8.77 -4.71
C ALA A 67 8.44 -9.97 -4.21
N ARG A 68 7.18 -9.72 -3.85
CA ARG A 68 6.19 -10.74 -3.50
C ARG A 68 4.89 -10.45 -4.23
N LYS A 69 4.17 -11.52 -4.57
CA LYS A 69 2.86 -11.44 -5.22
C LYS A 69 1.85 -12.20 -4.41
N LYS A 70 0.70 -11.57 -4.16
CA LYS A 70 -0.44 -12.22 -3.51
C LYS A 70 -1.05 -13.27 -4.43
N PRO A 71 -1.68 -14.34 -3.87
CA PRO A 71 -2.35 -15.35 -4.68
C PRO A 71 -3.64 -14.83 -5.34
N ASP A 72 -4.23 -13.76 -4.80
CA ASP A 72 -5.48 -13.16 -5.30
C ASP A 72 -5.51 -11.63 -5.15
N ILE A 73 -6.62 -11.05 -5.60
CA ILE A 73 -6.84 -9.60 -5.68
C ILE A 73 -7.52 -9.04 -4.42
N THR A 74 -8.35 -9.85 -3.74
CA THR A 74 -9.36 -9.38 -2.80
C THR A 74 -8.96 -9.52 -1.34
N ASN A 75 -8.22 -10.58 -1.03
CA ASN A 75 -7.78 -10.86 0.34
C ASN A 75 -6.49 -10.10 0.68
N THR A 76 -6.24 -9.93 1.96
CA THR A 76 -4.93 -9.50 2.45
C THR A 76 -3.85 -10.51 2.09
N ALA A 77 -2.60 -10.08 2.08
CA ALA A 77 -1.47 -10.97 1.85
C ALA A 77 -1.47 -12.10 2.90
N PRO A 78 -1.26 -13.37 2.47
CA PRO A 78 -1.09 -14.49 3.41
C PRO A 78 0.09 -14.26 4.36
N GLU A 79 -0.02 -14.77 5.58
CA GLU A 79 0.99 -14.59 6.62
C GLU A 79 2.42 -14.95 6.18
N PRO A 80 2.67 -16.04 5.41
CA PRO A 80 4.03 -16.32 4.93
C PRO A 80 4.63 -15.21 4.06
N ILE A 81 3.80 -14.50 3.27
CA ILE A 81 4.26 -13.36 2.47
C ILE A 81 4.55 -12.15 3.37
N LEU A 82 3.71 -11.91 4.37
CA LEU A 82 3.91 -10.84 5.34
C LEU A 82 5.16 -11.09 6.18
N ASP A 83 5.40 -12.33 6.60
CA ASP A 83 6.61 -12.72 7.35
C ASP A 83 7.87 -12.54 6.52
N ASP A 84 7.87 -12.90 5.24
CA ASP A 84 8.99 -12.63 4.34
C ASP A 84 9.30 -11.13 4.25
N LEU A 85 8.27 -10.28 4.14
CA LEU A 85 8.44 -8.84 4.07
C LEU A 85 8.94 -8.27 5.40
N ARG A 86 8.43 -8.74 6.54
CA ARG A 86 8.87 -8.33 7.89
C ARG A 86 10.34 -8.68 8.13
N ALA A 87 10.77 -9.85 7.70
CA ALA A 87 12.15 -10.29 7.89
C ALA A 87 13.14 -9.66 6.90
N GLY A 88 12.67 -9.38 5.68
CA GLY A 88 13.53 -9.00 4.55
C GLY A 88 13.56 -7.52 4.21
N CYS A 89 12.65 -6.70 4.72
CA CYS A 89 12.47 -5.32 4.24
C CYS A 89 12.46 -4.31 5.37
N ASP A 90 12.93 -3.10 5.06
CA ASP A 90 12.89 -1.94 5.94
C ASP A 90 11.74 -0.99 5.56
N ILE A 91 11.30 -1.05 4.31
CA ILE A 91 10.19 -0.28 3.72
C ILE A 91 9.46 -1.14 2.69
N VAL A 92 8.16 -0.89 2.45
CA VAL A 92 7.37 -1.65 1.48
C VAL A 92 6.53 -0.72 0.60
N VAL A 93 6.44 -1.05 -0.70
CA VAL A 93 5.43 -0.47 -1.61
C VAL A 93 4.39 -1.53 -1.93
N VAL A 94 3.12 -1.20 -1.72
CA VAL A 94 1.98 -2.10 -1.92
C VAL A 94 1.12 -1.62 -3.08
N GLY A 95 0.78 -2.48 -4.01
CA GLY A 95 -0.08 -2.08 -5.13
C GLY A 95 -0.58 -3.25 -6.00
N VAL A 96 -1.49 -2.95 -6.87
CA VAL A 96 -2.09 -1.64 -7.16
C VAL A 96 -3.60 -1.73 -6.92
N GLY A 97 -4.15 -0.76 -6.20
CA GLY A 97 -5.60 -0.62 -6.04
C GLY A 97 -6.23 -0.04 -7.31
N ASP A 98 -6.68 -0.90 -8.25
CA ASP A 98 -7.30 -0.50 -9.53
C ASP A 98 -8.72 -1.04 -9.69
N CYS A 99 -9.38 -1.34 -8.56
CA CYS A 99 -10.78 -1.70 -8.40
C CYS A 99 -11.17 -1.56 -6.91
N GLY A 100 -12.45 -1.65 -6.58
CA GLY A 100 -12.92 -1.47 -5.20
C GLY A 100 -12.27 -2.44 -4.21
N SER A 101 -12.32 -3.74 -4.50
CA SER A 101 -11.71 -4.77 -3.65
C SER A 101 -10.17 -4.71 -3.64
N CYS A 102 -9.55 -4.39 -4.79
CA CYS A 102 -8.09 -4.24 -4.87
C CYS A 102 -7.61 -3.10 -3.96
N SER A 103 -8.29 -1.95 -3.98
CA SER A 103 -7.93 -0.78 -3.17
C SER A 103 -8.13 -1.04 -1.69
N ALA A 104 -9.26 -1.65 -1.32
CA ALA A 104 -9.52 -2.06 0.05
C ALA A 104 -8.46 -3.04 0.56
N SER A 105 -8.15 -4.09 -0.21
CA SER A 105 -7.14 -5.08 0.15
C SER A 105 -5.73 -4.47 0.26
N ALA A 106 -5.33 -3.59 -0.67
CA ALA A 106 -4.02 -2.94 -0.63
C ALA A 106 -3.86 -2.05 0.61
N VAL A 107 -4.90 -1.28 0.96
CA VAL A 107 -4.91 -0.47 2.19
C VAL A 107 -4.82 -1.35 3.44
N ALA A 108 -5.55 -2.48 3.47
CA ALA A 108 -5.46 -3.43 4.58
C ALA A 108 -4.05 -4.00 4.75
N ASP A 109 -3.38 -4.37 3.65
CA ASP A 109 -2.00 -4.85 3.66
C ASP A 109 -1.03 -3.78 4.16
N GLY A 110 -1.18 -2.54 3.69
CA GLY A 110 -0.37 -1.41 4.16
C GLY A 110 -0.51 -1.19 5.67
N ILE A 111 -1.74 -1.21 6.20
CA ILE A 111 -2.00 -1.07 7.63
C ILE A 111 -1.37 -2.21 8.43
N ILE A 112 -1.43 -3.45 7.94
CA ILE A 112 -0.79 -4.61 8.61
C ILE A 112 0.73 -4.44 8.68
N LEU A 113 1.37 -3.95 7.62
CA LEU A 113 2.81 -3.69 7.60
C LEU A 113 3.18 -2.55 8.56
N GLU A 114 2.43 -1.46 8.56
CA GLU A 114 2.61 -0.35 9.50
C GLU A 114 2.47 -0.79 10.97
N GLN A 115 1.53 -1.70 11.27
CA GLN A 115 1.38 -2.31 12.60
C GLN A 115 2.56 -3.19 13.00
N SER A 116 3.39 -3.57 12.04
CA SER A 116 4.63 -4.33 12.24
C SER A 116 5.88 -3.43 12.19
N ASP A 117 5.72 -2.13 12.39
CA ASP A 117 6.78 -1.12 12.36
C ASP A 117 7.51 -1.01 11.00
N ILE A 118 6.82 -1.36 9.90
CA ILE A 118 7.37 -1.24 8.55
C ILE A 118 6.64 -0.13 7.78
N PRO A 119 7.31 0.96 7.43
CA PRO A 119 6.74 2.02 6.59
C PRO A 119 6.23 1.46 5.27
N ALA A 120 4.95 1.71 4.96
CA ALA A 120 4.31 1.23 3.76
C ALA A 120 3.76 2.37 2.90
N ALA A 121 4.10 2.38 1.61
CA ALA A 121 3.48 3.24 0.61
C ALA A 121 2.47 2.43 -0.20
N VAL A 122 1.19 2.67 0.03
CA VAL A 122 0.11 2.03 -0.73
C VAL A 122 -0.25 2.86 -1.94
N VAL A 123 -0.35 2.23 -3.11
CA VAL A 123 -0.73 2.89 -4.37
C VAL A 123 -2.11 2.41 -4.82
N CYS A 124 -3.06 3.34 -4.93
CA CYS A 124 -4.41 3.12 -5.44
C CYS A 124 -4.68 4.06 -6.62
N THR A 125 -5.59 3.68 -7.52
CA THR A 125 -6.07 4.62 -8.52
C THR A 125 -7.17 5.52 -7.95
N ASP A 126 -7.24 6.77 -8.39
CA ASP A 126 -8.11 7.84 -7.89
C ASP A 126 -9.61 7.50 -7.99
N ALA A 127 -9.98 6.64 -8.93
CA ALA A 127 -11.37 6.18 -9.09
C ALA A 127 -11.89 5.33 -7.92
N PHE A 128 -11.03 4.83 -7.03
CA PHE A 128 -11.40 3.89 -5.95
C PHE A 128 -11.02 4.36 -4.54
N THR A 129 -10.81 5.65 -4.36
CA THR A 129 -10.50 6.27 -3.06
C THR A 129 -11.57 5.97 -2.01
N ALA A 130 -12.85 5.98 -2.38
CA ALA A 130 -13.95 5.65 -1.47
C ALA A 130 -13.81 4.24 -0.85
N SER A 131 -13.34 3.24 -1.62
CA SER A 131 -13.11 1.88 -1.12
C SER A 131 -11.87 1.81 -0.23
N ALA A 132 -10.81 2.53 -0.57
CA ALA A 132 -9.60 2.67 0.24
C ALA A 132 -9.93 3.30 1.61
N ASP A 133 -10.64 4.42 1.61
CA ASP A 133 -11.06 5.13 2.83
C ASP A 133 -12.02 4.30 3.69
N ALA A 134 -12.93 3.56 3.06
CA ALA A 134 -13.82 2.66 3.79
C ALA A 134 -13.04 1.57 4.51
N MET A 135 -12.04 0.95 3.85
CA MET A 135 -11.20 -0.06 4.49
C MET A 135 -10.36 0.53 5.62
N ALA A 136 -9.79 1.71 5.44
CA ALA A 136 -9.06 2.41 6.49
C ALA A 136 -9.94 2.61 7.75
N ARG A 137 -11.19 3.03 7.58
CA ARG A 137 -12.15 3.13 8.69
C ARG A 137 -12.46 1.77 9.33
N VAL A 138 -12.70 0.73 8.53
CA VAL A 138 -12.96 -0.63 9.04
C VAL A 138 -11.78 -1.17 9.85
N ARG A 139 -10.56 -0.81 9.47
CA ARG A 139 -9.33 -1.19 10.18
C ARG A 139 -9.00 -0.28 11.38
N GLY A 140 -9.86 0.66 11.72
CA GLY A 140 -9.64 1.58 12.86
C GLY A 140 -8.61 2.68 12.59
N VAL A 141 -8.26 2.94 11.33
CA VAL A 141 -7.26 3.95 10.93
C VAL A 141 -7.87 4.94 9.93
N PRO A 142 -8.94 5.68 10.31
CA PRO A 142 -9.54 6.66 9.42
C PRO A 142 -8.49 7.69 8.98
N GLY A 143 -8.45 7.98 7.68
CA GLY A 143 -7.44 8.89 7.12
C GLY A 143 -6.06 8.25 6.89
N TYR A 144 -5.97 6.91 6.89
CA TYR A 144 -4.73 6.23 6.50
C TYR A 144 -4.22 6.75 5.16
N PRO A 145 -2.95 7.21 5.07
CA PRO A 145 -2.42 7.78 3.85
C PRO A 145 -2.15 6.71 2.79
N TYR A 146 -2.50 7.01 1.56
CA TYR A 146 -2.12 6.23 0.37
C TYR A 146 -1.92 7.19 -0.82
N LEU A 147 -1.16 6.76 -1.81
CA LEU A 147 -0.94 7.53 -3.03
C LEU A 147 -2.07 7.23 -4.04
N ALA A 148 -2.81 8.28 -4.42
CA ALA A 148 -3.77 8.21 -5.51
C ALA A 148 -3.08 8.55 -6.83
N VAL A 149 -3.13 7.62 -7.80
CA VAL A 149 -2.61 7.81 -9.16
C VAL A 149 -3.78 7.80 -10.15
N PRO A 150 -3.67 8.45 -11.32
CA PRO A 150 -4.76 8.46 -12.31
C PRO A 150 -5.20 7.05 -12.73
N HIS A 151 -6.51 6.80 -12.79
CA HIS A 151 -7.08 5.56 -13.33
C HIS A 151 -7.04 5.59 -14.88
N PRO A 152 -6.95 4.42 -15.59
CA PRO A 152 -6.74 3.06 -15.09
C PRO A 152 -5.26 2.65 -15.03
N MET A 153 -5.01 1.50 -14.36
CA MET A 153 -3.71 0.81 -14.42
C MET A 153 -3.73 -0.38 -15.39
N ALA A 154 -4.79 -1.19 -15.31
CA ALA A 154 -4.85 -2.49 -16.00
C ALA A 154 -4.78 -2.41 -17.53
N ASN A 155 -5.18 -1.30 -18.13
CA ASN A 155 -5.30 -1.14 -19.58
C ASN A 155 -4.11 -0.41 -20.22
N LEU A 156 -3.08 -0.08 -19.44
CA LEU A 156 -1.89 0.60 -19.95
C LEU A 156 -1.01 -0.34 -20.78
N THR A 157 -0.31 0.27 -21.75
CA THR A 157 0.82 -0.35 -22.42
C THR A 157 2.03 -0.42 -21.48
N PRO A 158 3.05 -1.24 -21.75
CA PRO A 158 4.28 -1.26 -20.94
C PRO A 158 4.95 0.11 -20.81
N GLU A 159 4.89 0.93 -21.83
CA GLU A 159 5.39 2.31 -21.80
C GLU A 159 4.57 3.18 -20.86
N GLY A 160 3.24 3.15 -20.98
CA GLY A 160 2.35 3.87 -20.07
C GLY A 160 2.49 3.44 -18.61
N VAL A 161 2.85 2.17 -18.35
CA VAL A 161 3.17 1.70 -16.99
C VAL A 161 4.45 2.35 -16.48
N ARG A 162 5.52 2.43 -17.30
CA ARG A 162 6.77 3.11 -16.93
C ARG A 162 6.57 4.60 -16.65
N ASP A 163 5.82 5.28 -17.50
CA ASP A 163 5.51 6.69 -17.30
C ASP A 163 4.76 6.94 -15.99
N LYS A 164 3.77 6.08 -15.71
CA LYS A 164 3.01 6.15 -14.46
C LYS A 164 3.88 5.84 -13.24
N ALA A 165 4.77 4.84 -13.33
CA ALA A 165 5.73 4.55 -12.25
C ALA A 165 6.65 5.75 -12.00
N THR A 166 7.19 6.35 -13.04
CA THR A 166 8.02 7.55 -12.95
C THR A 166 7.29 8.70 -12.26
N ALA A 167 6.03 8.94 -12.63
CA ALA A 167 5.21 9.98 -12.01
C ALA A 167 4.84 9.68 -10.55
N ALA A 168 4.74 8.39 -10.16
CA ALA A 168 4.37 7.98 -8.82
C ALA A 168 5.54 8.03 -7.81
N VAL A 169 6.79 7.84 -8.27
CA VAL A 169 7.97 7.73 -7.39
C VAL A 169 8.12 8.90 -6.40
N PRO A 170 7.97 10.18 -6.78
CA PRO A 170 8.08 11.28 -5.82
C PRO A 170 7.06 11.16 -4.66
N GLY A 171 5.82 10.77 -4.96
CA GLY A 171 4.78 10.54 -3.96
C GLY A 171 5.08 9.36 -3.06
N ILE A 172 5.57 8.25 -3.63
CA ILE A 172 5.99 7.05 -2.88
C ILE A 172 7.12 7.42 -1.91
N VAL A 173 8.14 8.13 -2.37
CA VAL A 173 9.26 8.58 -1.54
C VAL A 173 8.78 9.50 -0.41
N ALA A 174 7.91 10.45 -0.71
CA ALA A 174 7.32 11.34 0.29
C ALA A 174 6.57 10.56 1.38
N MET A 175 5.77 9.56 1.01
CA MET A 175 5.07 8.69 1.96
C MET A 175 6.03 7.89 2.83
N LEU A 176 7.04 7.26 2.23
CA LEU A 176 8.01 6.42 2.94
C LEU A 176 8.92 7.22 3.86
N THR A 177 9.20 8.50 3.56
CA THR A 177 10.07 9.36 4.37
C THR A 177 9.30 10.34 5.28
N GLY A 178 7.97 10.34 5.23
CA GLY A 178 7.14 11.29 6.01
C GLY A 178 7.29 12.75 5.57
N ARG A 179 7.88 13.01 4.40
CA ARG A 179 8.00 14.37 3.84
C ARG A 179 6.66 14.81 3.27
N ALA A 180 6.33 16.08 3.41
CA ALA A 180 5.16 16.64 2.73
C ALA A 180 5.33 16.45 1.22
N MET A 181 4.30 15.94 0.54
CA MET A 181 4.29 15.91 -0.92
C MET A 181 4.40 17.36 -1.43
N ALA A 182 5.38 17.62 -2.28
CA ALA A 182 5.43 18.89 -2.99
C ALA A 182 4.12 19.02 -3.78
N ALA A 183 3.40 20.13 -3.57
CA ALA A 183 2.19 20.40 -4.34
C ALA A 183 2.56 20.38 -5.83
N ALA A 184 1.91 19.54 -6.61
CA ALA A 184 2.05 19.57 -8.06
C ALA A 184 1.54 20.93 -8.55
N SER A 185 2.45 21.74 -9.04
CA SER A 185 2.16 23.04 -9.67
C SER A 185 1.68 22.88 -11.11
#